data_1d886aa1a70709342146c4d1e3e591e8
#
_entry.id   1d886aa1a70709342146c4d1e3e591e8
#
_cell.length_a   1.000
_cell.length_b   1.000
_cell.length_c   1.000
_cell.angle_alpha   90.00
_cell.angle_beta   90.00
_cell.angle_gamma   90.00
#
_symmetry.space_group_name_H-M   'P 1'
#
loop_
_entity.id
_entity.type
_entity.pdbx_description
1 polymer ?
#
loop_
_entity_poly.entity_id
_entity_poly.type
_entity_poly.pdbx_seq_one_letter_code
_entity_poly.pdbx_strand_id
1 'polypeptide(L)'
;MAKQNNTITVDVHNLYVADALQCLRDKIAQAPHTTEKIIVVHGYNNGTAIKEALRKLHSPRILEIAPSSLNPGITTIWLKR
;
A
#
# COMPACT_ATOMS: atom_id res chain seq x y z
N MET A 1 12.76 4.79 25.11
CA MET A 1 13.21 4.00 24.01
C MET A 1 12.56 4.42 22.70
N ALA A 2 13.23 4.16 21.68
CA ALA A 2 12.75 4.60 20.40
C ALA A 2 11.48 3.83 20.00
N LYS A 3 10.56 4.57 19.48
CA LYS A 3 9.35 3.98 18.97
C LYS A 3 9.65 3.28 17.66
N GLN A 4 9.22 2.05 17.57
CA GLN A 4 9.31 1.35 16.31
C GLN A 4 8.21 1.82 15.39
N ASN A 5 8.60 2.25 14.22
CA ASN A 5 7.62 2.64 13.22
C ASN A 5 7.49 1.48 12.23
N ASN A 6 6.49 0.64 12.46
CA ASN A 6 6.26 -0.53 11.63
C ASN A 6 5.37 -0.23 10.44
N THR A 7 5.18 1.04 10.14
CA THR A 7 4.33 1.49 9.07
C THR A 7 5.15 2.21 8.01
N ILE A 8 4.94 1.84 6.75
CA ILE A 8 5.55 2.52 5.61
C ILE A 8 4.43 3.23 4.86
N THR A 9 4.65 4.50 4.54
CA THR A 9 3.68 5.26 3.74
C THR A 9 4.26 5.48 2.35
N VAL A 10 3.47 5.13 1.34
CA VAL A 10 3.87 5.25 -0.06
C VAL A 10 2.84 6.07 -0.79
N ASP A 11 3.29 7.15 -1.43
CA ASP A 11 2.40 8.03 -2.18
C ASP A 11 2.54 7.73 -3.67
N VAL A 12 1.45 7.26 -4.26
CA VAL A 12 1.43 6.90 -5.69
C VAL A 12 0.34 7.64 -6.45
N HIS A 13 -0.15 8.74 -5.87
CA HIS A 13 -1.36 9.37 -6.40
C HIS A 13 -1.19 9.98 -7.80
N ASN A 14 0.03 10.24 -8.25
CA ASN A 14 0.25 10.79 -9.58
C ASN A 14 0.83 9.79 -10.57
N LEU A 15 0.89 8.52 -10.19
CA LEU A 15 1.47 7.50 -11.06
C LEU A 15 0.41 6.83 -11.92
N TYR A 16 0.83 6.32 -13.06
CA TYR A 16 -0.01 5.40 -13.82
C TYR A 16 -0.18 4.11 -13.02
N VAL A 17 -1.26 3.40 -13.29
CA VAL A 17 -1.57 2.17 -12.54
C VAL A 17 -0.40 1.19 -12.55
N ALA A 18 0.18 0.95 -13.72
CA ALA A 18 1.28 -0.02 -13.81
C ALA A 18 2.48 0.40 -12.98
N ASP A 19 2.79 1.71 -12.99
CA ASP A 19 3.92 2.22 -12.23
C ASP A 19 3.63 2.18 -10.73
N ALA A 20 2.40 2.47 -10.35
CA ALA A 20 1.99 2.42 -8.95
C ALA A 20 2.12 0.99 -8.42
N LEU A 21 1.65 0.01 -9.17
CA LEU A 21 1.72 -1.38 -8.75
C LEU A 21 3.17 -1.87 -8.65
N GLN A 22 4.01 -1.45 -9.61
CA GLN A 22 5.41 -1.84 -9.55
C GLN A 22 6.09 -1.24 -8.33
N CYS A 23 5.81 0.03 -8.05
CA CYS A 23 6.35 0.69 -6.88
C CYS A 23 5.95 -0.06 -5.60
N LEU A 24 4.69 -0.48 -5.52
CA LEU A 24 4.21 -1.17 -4.34
C LEU A 24 4.80 -2.58 -4.22
N ARG A 25 4.96 -3.28 -5.34
CA ARG A 25 5.62 -4.58 -5.31
C ARG A 25 7.04 -4.45 -4.77
N ASP A 26 7.76 -3.41 -5.21
CA ASP A 26 9.12 -3.18 -4.74
C ASP A 26 9.15 -2.86 -3.26
N LYS A 27 8.22 -2.02 -2.80
CA LYS A 27 8.16 -1.66 -1.39
C LYS A 27 7.83 -2.87 -0.53
N ILE A 28 6.92 -3.71 -0.98
CA ILE A 28 6.57 -4.93 -0.24
C ILE A 28 7.77 -5.86 -0.15
N ALA A 29 8.48 -6.03 -1.27
CA ALA A 29 9.64 -6.93 -1.31
C ALA A 29 10.77 -6.43 -0.43
N GLN A 30 10.94 -5.11 -0.34
CA GLN A 30 12.04 -4.51 0.41
C GLN A 30 11.72 -4.25 1.87
N ALA A 31 10.45 -4.34 2.25
CA ALA A 31 10.04 -4.03 3.61
C ALA A 31 10.66 -5.00 4.61
N PRO A 32 11.20 -4.50 5.72
CA PRO A 32 11.72 -5.38 6.76
C PRO A 32 10.63 -6.31 7.30
N HIS A 33 11.03 -7.42 7.89
CA HIS A 33 10.07 -8.36 8.46
C HIS A 33 9.25 -7.75 9.58
N THR A 34 9.72 -6.67 10.17
CA THR A 34 9.01 -5.98 11.24
C THR A 34 7.91 -5.06 10.71
N THR A 35 7.85 -4.85 9.41
CA THR A 35 6.83 -3.99 8.82
C THR A 35 5.46 -4.63 8.96
N GLU A 36 4.55 -3.90 9.56
CA GLU A 36 3.21 -4.38 9.83
C GLU A 36 2.25 -4.03 8.69
N LYS A 37 2.41 -2.83 8.14
CA LYS A 37 1.50 -2.38 7.09
C LYS A 37 2.15 -1.33 6.22
N ILE A 38 1.59 -1.19 5.03
CA ILE A 38 1.97 -0.14 4.08
C ILE A 38 0.72 0.68 3.82
N ILE A 39 0.80 1.98 4.08
CA ILE A 39 -0.28 2.90 3.79
C ILE A 39 -0.07 3.47 2.41
N VAL A 40 -1.02 3.23 1.52
CA VAL A 40 -0.92 3.66 0.13
C VAL A 40 -1.80 4.88 -0.08
N VAL A 41 -1.17 6.00 -0.43
CA VAL A 41 -1.90 7.22 -0.73
C VAL A 41 -2.08 7.28 -2.25
N HIS A 42 -3.27 6.96 -2.74
CA HIS A 42 -3.53 6.92 -4.17
C HIS A 42 -4.45 8.06 -4.64
N GLY A 43 -5.04 8.78 -3.68
CA GLY A 43 -5.99 9.82 -4.02
C GLY A 43 -7.33 9.26 -4.47
N TYR A 44 -8.31 10.13 -4.71
CA TYR A 44 -9.60 9.64 -5.13
C TYR A 44 -10.14 10.27 -6.42
N ASN A 45 -9.46 11.25 -7.00
CA ASN A 45 -9.87 11.75 -8.31
C ASN A 45 -9.46 10.77 -9.40
N ASN A 46 -8.16 10.57 -9.54
CA ASN A 46 -7.63 9.61 -10.49
C ASN A 46 -7.20 8.32 -9.82
N GLY A 47 -7.29 8.28 -8.51
CA GLY A 47 -6.80 7.16 -7.72
C GLY A 47 -7.73 5.96 -7.69
N THR A 48 -8.94 6.09 -8.24
CA THR A 48 -9.88 4.98 -8.27
C THR A 48 -9.33 3.80 -9.05
N ALA A 49 -8.64 4.07 -10.17
CA ALA A 49 -8.05 3.00 -10.96
C ALA A 49 -6.95 2.28 -10.17
N ILE A 50 -6.14 3.03 -9.43
CA ILE A 50 -5.09 2.43 -8.61
C ILE A 50 -5.72 1.62 -7.48
N LYS A 51 -6.75 2.18 -6.85
CA LYS A 51 -7.45 1.50 -5.77
C LYS A 51 -8.01 0.16 -6.23
N GLU A 52 -8.65 0.15 -7.41
CA GLU A 52 -9.20 -1.09 -7.94
C GLU A 52 -8.10 -2.08 -8.30
N ALA A 53 -7.01 -1.58 -8.85
CA ALA A 53 -5.89 -2.44 -9.23
C ALA A 53 -5.23 -3.07 -8.01
N LEU A 54 -5.19 -2.35 -6.88
CA LEU A 54 -4.61 -2.87 -5.65
C LEU A 54 -5.32 -4.14 -5.19
N ARG A 55 -6.60 -4.24 -5.44
CA ARG A 55 -7.37 -5.41 -5.02
C ARG A 55 -6.90 -6.68 -5.71
N LYS A 56 -6.19 -6.54 -6.81
CA LYS A 56 -5.67 -7.67 -7.58
C LYS A 56 -4.18 -7.89 -7.34
N LEU A 57 -3.59 -7.13 -6.43
CA LEU A 57 -2.17 -7.25 -6.15
C LEU A 57 -1.92 -8.51 -5.34
N HIS A 58 -0.98 -9.32 -5.78
CA HIS A 58 -0.65 -10.57 -5.14
C HIS A 58 0.79 -10.59 -4.66
N SER A 59 0.98 -11.06 -3.45
CA SER A 59 2.31 -11.29 -2.88
C SER A 59 2.13 -12.23 -1.69
N PRO A 60 3.04 -13.18 -1.50
CA PRO A 60 2.96 -14.05 -0.32
C PRO A 60 3.07 -13.28 1.00
N ARG A 61 3.54 -12.05 0.95
CA ARG A 61 3.67 -11.23 2.16
C ARG A 61 2.38 -10.48 2.51
N ILE A 62 1.42 -10.41 1.61
CA ILE A 62 0.20 -9.66 1.84
C ILE A 62 -0.78 -10.49 2.66
N LEU A 63 -1.21 -9.94 3.79
CA LEU A 63 -2.24 -10.53 4.61
C LEU A 63 -3.61 -10.05 4.17
N GLU A 64 -3.74 -8.75 3.95
CA GLU A 64 -5.04 -8.16 3.62
C GLU A 64 -4.82 -6.80 2.97
N ILE A 65 -5.71 -6.43 2.06
CA ILE A 65 -5.73 -5.11 1.45
C ILE A 65 -7.05 -4.47 1.84
N ALA A 66 -6.97 -3.37 2.60
CA ALA A 66 -8.14 -2.76 3.21
C ALA A 66 -8.25 -1.28 2.86
N PRO A 67 -9.21 -0.91 2.00
CA PRO A 67 -9.47 0.52 1.76
C PRO A 67 -9.91 1.19 3.04
N SER A 68 -9.47 2.44 3.23
CA SER A 68 -9.85 3.19 4.40
C SER A 68 -11.30 3.65 4.27
N SER A 69 -12.07 3.46 5.34
CA SER A 69 -13.46 3.94 5.36
C SER A 69 -13.53 5.42 5.68
N LEU A 70 -12.48 5.97 6.28
CA LEU A 70 -12.45 7.38 6.67
C LEU A 70 -11.84 8.27 5.61
N ASN A 71 -10.97 7.73 4.78
CA ASN A 71 -10.28 8.52 3.78
C ASN A 71 -10.26 7.74 2.46
N PRO A 72 -11.11 8.13 1.50
CA PRO A 72 -11.22 7.38 0.24
C PRO A 72 -9.97 7.42 -0.63
N GLY A 73 -9.01 8.27 -0.29
CA GLY A 73 -7.76 8.35 -1.02
C GLY A 73 -6.66 7.44 -0.49
N ILE A 74 -6.97 6.59 0.48
CA ILE A 74 -5.97 5.76 1.15
C ILE A 74 -6.43 4.31 1.22
N THR A 75 -5.48 3.40 0.99
CA THR A 75 -5.70 1.96 1.19
C THR A 75 -4.53 1.43 2.01
N THR A 76 -4.81 0.55 2.93
CA THR A 76 -3.77 -0.07 3.76
C THR A 76 -3.51 -1.49 3.30
N ILE A 77 -2.24 -1.83 3.10
CA ILE A 77 -1.82 -3.19 2.80
C ILE A 77 -1.22 -3.76 4.09
N TRP A 78 -1.89 -4.74 4.67
CA TRP A 78 -1.41 -5.41 5.86
C TRP A 78 -0.49 -6.54 5.45
N LEU A 79 0.66 -6.64 6.11
CA LEU A 79 1.66 -7.64 5.77
C LEU A 79 1.69 -8.75 6.81
N LYS A 80 1.99 -9.95 6.32
CA LYS A 80 2.24 -11.09 7.21
C LYS A 80 3.58 -10.91 7.90
N ARG A 81 3.69 -11.42 9.10
CA ARG A 81 4.91 -11.29 9.91
C ARG A 81 5.54 -12.63 10.19
#